data_fb18236805b4198feda4ff75884bc7df
#
_entry.id   fb18236805b4198feda4ff75884bc7df
#
_cell.length_a   1.000
_cell.length_b   1.000
_cell.length_c   1.000
_cell.angle_alpha   90.00
_cell.angle_beta   90.00
_cell.angle_gamma   90.00
#
_symmetry.space_group_name_H-M   'P 1'
#
loop_
_entity.id
_entity.type
_entity.pdbx_description
1 polymer ?
#
loop_
_entity_poly.entity_id
_entity_poly.type
_entity_poly.pdbx_seq_one_letter_code
_entity_poly.pdbx_strand_id
1 'polypeptide(L)'
;MTVEEAKGSARVRLGHSELTVRPVGLGCMGMSQFYGAADDSESAGTIRSAIDLGVDFLDTSDVYGGALIATATNVRGFGHNEQLIGAALQGLRDKVVLATKFGVKVNDARNGIVLDGRPEYVAAACEASLRRLGTDVIDLYYCHRLDPNVPIEDTVGAMAQLVTAGKVRALGLSEVGPELIRRAHAVHPITALQSEYSLWERRVEGGITATCRELGITLVPFSPLGRSALTGVLKPGDTFDSNDFRASNPRFSADNLATNLEPVAALAELAADKGCRPGQLALAWLLAQPLDVVPIPGTKRIAYVRENLASTSVAISIDEVAYLSDIFAPGRIVGERYTAAHARTVAN
;
A
#
# COMPACT_ATOMS: atom_id res chain seq x y z
N MET A 1 -14.72 -14.70 -15.96
CA MET A 1 -15.39 -13.53 -15.37
C MET A 1 -15.47 -12.45 -16.44
N THR A 2 -16.67 -12.12 -16.88
CA THR A 2 -16.91 -11.03 -17.84
C THR A 2 -16.76 -9.68 -17.14
N VAL A 3 -16.55 -8.60 -17.92
CA VAL A 3 -16.47 -7.21 -17.38
C VAL A 3 -17.74 -6.81 -16.62
N GLU A 4 -18.86 -7.44 -16.91
CA GLU A 4 -20.15 -7.23 -16.23
C GLU A 4 -20.22 -7.89 -14.85
N GLU A 5 -19.63 -9.07 -14.66
CA GLU A 5 -19.59 -9.76 -13.37
C GLU A 5 -18.68 -9.04 -12.35
N ALA A 6 -17.59 -8.37 -12.83
CA ALA A 6 -16.76 -7.53 -11.98
C ALA A 6 -17.44 -6.23 -11.52
N LYS A 7 -18.47 -5.75 -12.24
CA LYS A 7 -19.24 -4.56 -11.88
C LYS A 7 -20.20 -4.77 -10.71
N GLY A 8 -20.47 -6.01 -10.32
CA GLY A 8 -21.42 -6.37 -9.26
C GLY A 8 -20.80 -6.62 -7.88
N SER A 9 -19.47 -6.48 -7.69
CA SER A 9 -18.85 -6.75 -6.40
C SER A 9 -19.22 -5.68 -5.35
N ALA A 10 -19.45 -6.12 -4.11
CA ALA A 10 -19.73 -5.24 -2.97
C ALA A 10 -18.67 -4.14 -2.85
N ARG A 11 -19.11 -2.93 -2.52
CA ARG A 11 -18.20 -1.81 -2.25
C ARG A 11 -17.83 -1.76 -0.77
N VAL A 12 -16.63 -1.34 -0.47
CA VAL A 12 -16.14 -1.10 0.89
C VAL A 12 -16.20 0.41 1.14
N ARG A 13 -16.85 0.80 2.22
CA ARG A 13 -16.81 2.18 2.72
C ARG A 13 -15.49 2.40 3.46
N LEU A 14 -14.78 3.47 3.15
CA LEU A 14 -13.54 3.80 3.83
C LEU A 14 -13.86 4.50 5.16
N GLY A 15 -13.68 3.76 6.25
CA GLY A 15 -13.96 4.25 7.60
C GLY A 15 -15.37 4.82 7.72
N HIS A 16 -15.48 5.96 8.38
CA HIS A 16 -16.75 6.70 8.53
C HIS A 16 -16.98 7.77 7.44
N SER A 17 -16.09 7.83 6.42
CA SER A 17 -16.21 8.80 5.33
C SER A 17 -17.32 8.42 4.33
N GLU A 18 -17.65 9.31 3.40
CA GLU A 18 -18.54 9.03 2.27
C GLU A 18 -17.83 8.32 1.10
N LEU A 19 -16.52 8.09 1.23
CA LEU A 19 -15.74 7.42 0.19
C LEU A 19 -16.04 5.92 0.20
N THR A 20 -16.39 5.40 -0.97
CA THR A 20 -16.58 3.96 -1.17
C THR A 20 -15.72 3.48 -2.33
N VAL A 21 -15.12 2.32 -2.20
CA VAL A 21 -14.21 1.74 -3.20
C VAL A 21 -14.51 0.27 -3.42
N ARG A 22 -13.99 -0.30 -4.49
CA ARG A 22 -13.96 -1.75 -4.67
C ARG A 22 -12.98 -2.40 -3.69
N PRO A 23 -13.15 -3.69 -3.37
CA PRO A 23 -12.34 -4.37 -2.35
C PRO A 23 -10.83 -4.43 -2.64
N VAL A 24 -10.41 -4.21 -3.89
CA VAL A 24 -9.00 -4.25 -4.30
C VAL A 24 -8.66 -2.98 -5.06
N GLY A 25 -7.69 -2.21 -4.54
CA GLY A 25 -7.14 -1.03 -5.18
C GLY A 25 -5.88 -1.32 -6.00
N LEU A 26 -5.19 -0.27 -6.44
CA LEU A 26 -3.92 -0.34 -7.17
C LEU A 26 -2.87 0.53 -6.50
N GLY A 27 -1.79 -0.08 -6.00
CA GLY A 27 -0.59 0.61 -5.56
C GLY A 27 0.29 1.00 -6.76
N CYS A 28 0.60 2.27 -6.90
CA CYS A 28 1.32 2.79 -8.07
C CYS A 28 2.83 2.97 -7.87
N MET A 29 3.37 2.73 -6.66
CA MET A 29 4.78 2.94 -6.32
C MET A 29 5.74 2.27 -7.31
N GLY A 30 5.47 1.01 -7.70
CA GLY A 30 6.32 0.23 -8.60
C GLY A 30 6.46 0.81 -10.01
N MET A 31 5.60 1.75 -10.39
CA MET A 31 5.66 2.47 -11.66
C MET A 31 6.77 3.55 -11.68
N SER A 32 7.36 3.87 -10.52
CA SER A 32 8.39 4.91 -10.40
C SER A 32 9.66 4.45 -9.70
N GLN A 33 9.62 3.35 -8.92
CA GLN A 33 10.77 2.92 -8.11
C GLN A 33 10.67 1.47 -7.60
N PHE A 34 11.77 0.93 -7.11
CA PHE A 34 11.96 -0.30 -6.32
C PHE A 34 11.85 -1.64 -7.06
N TYR A 35 11.03 -1.78 -8.07
CA TYR A 35 10.74 -3.10 -8.68
C TYR A 35 11.19 -3.15 -10.15
N GLY A 36 12.47 -2.87 -10.38
CA GLY A 36 13.08 -2.89 -11.72
C GLY A 36 12.65 -1.71 -12.60
N ALA A 37 13.03 -1.74 -13.87
CA ALA A 37 12.70 -0.69 -14.81
C ALA A 37 11.19 -0.50 -15.01
N ALA A 38 10.76 0.73 -15.18
CA ALA A 38 9.39 1.09 -15.51
C ALA A 38 9.38 2.08 -16.69
N ASP A 39 8.42 1.89 -17.58
CA ASP A 39 8.10 2.81 -18.67
C ASP A 39 6.84 3.61 -18.31
N ASP A 40 6.87 4.93 -18.54
CA ASP A 40 5.78 5.82 -18.14
C ASP A 40 4.54 5.64 -19.02
N SER A 41 4.74 5.35 -20.31
CA SER A 41 3.63 5.11 -21.25
C SER A 41 2.92 3.80 -20.91
N GLU A 42 3.69 2.71 -20.65
CA GLU A 42 3.14 1.43 -20.20
C GLU A 42 2.41 1.58 -18.86
N SER A 43 2.99 2.32 -17.92
CA SER A 43 2.41 2.58 -16.60
C SER A 43 1.11 3.38 -16.71
N ALA A 44 1.07 4.44 -17.48
CA ALA A 44 -0.14 5.23 -17.73
C ALA A 44 -1.22 4.40 -18.43
N GLY A 45 -0.85 3.58 -19.43
CA GLY A 45 -1.74 2.63 -20.09
C GLY A 45 -2.32 1.60 -19.12
N THR A 46 -1.51 1.10 -18.17
CA THR A 46 -1.95 0.17 -17.15
C THR A 46 -2.93 0.83 -16.18
N ILE A 47 -2.70 2.07 -15.74
CA ILE A 47 -3.64 2.82 -14.88
C ILE A 47 -5.00 2.98 -15.58
N ARG A 48 -5.01 3.47 -16.83
CA ARG A 48 -6.26 3.65 -17.60
C ARG A 48 -7.01 2.33 -17.78
N SER A 49 -6.31 1.28 -18.18
CA SER A 49 -6.89 -0.05 -18.33
C SER A 49 -7.40 -0.64 -17.00
N ALA A 50 -6.72 -0.34 -15.89
CA ALA A 50 -7.20 -0.74 -14.55
C ALA A 50 -8.53 -0.08 -14.20
N ILE A 51 -8.68 1.22 -14.50
CA ILE A 51 -9.95 1.95 -14.32
C ILE A 51 -11.06 1.35 -15.19
N ASP A 52 -10.76 1.03 -16.45
CA ASP A 52 -11.73 0.39 -17.35
C ASP A 52 -12.16 -1.01 -16.85
N LEU A 53 -11.28 -1.73 -16.14
CA LEU A 53 -11.57 -2.99 -15.45
C LEU A 53 -12.32 -2.79 -14.13
N GLY A 54 -12.49 -1.54 -13.70
CA GLY A 54 -13.26 -1.18 -12.51
C GLY A 54 -12.42 -0.92 -11.27
N VAL A 55 -11.09 -0.82 -11.34
CA VAL A 55 -10.29 -0.27 -10.22
C VAL A 55 -10.69 1.18 -10.01
N ASP A 56 -11.08 1.50 -8.79
CA ASP A 56 -11.52 2.84 -8.41
C ASP A 56 -10.81 3.40 -7.16
N PHE A 57 -9.73 2.72 -6.72
CA PHE A 57 -8.87 3.20 -5.66
C PHE A 57 -7.40 3.16 -6.11
N LEU A 58 -6.77 4.32 -6.23
CA LEU A 58 -5.37 4.48 -6.64
C LEU A 58 -4.56 5.06 -5.48
N ASP A 59 -3.40 4.46 -5.20
CA ASP A 59 -2.50 4.88 -4.13
C ASP A 59 -1.14 5.31 -4.67
N THR A 60 -0.71 6.51 -4.30
CA THR A 60 0.60 7.10 -4.61
C THR A 60 1.22 7.79 -3.38
N SER A 61 2.30 8.55 -3.59
CA SER A 61 2.94 9.42 -2.61
C SER A 61 3.81 10.45 -3.31
N ASP A 62 4.01 11.59 -2.68
CA ASP A 62 4.90 12.66 -3.13
C ASP A 62 6.36 12.21 -3.27
N VAL A 63 6.82 11.27 -2.45
CA VAL A 63 8.20 10.78 -2.45
C VAL A 63 8.47 9.73 -3.52
N TYR A 64 7.44 9.13 -4.15
CA TYR A 64 7.63 8.07 -5.12
C TYR A 64 8.30 8.59 -6.41
N GLY A 65 9.43 7.98 -6.73
CA GLY A 65 10.37 8.40 -7.77
C GLY A 65 11.62 9.07 -7.21
N GLY A 66 11.61 9.50 -5.94
CA GLY A 66 12.76 10.06 -5.25
C GLY A 66 13.84 9.03 -4.90
N ALA A 67 15.04 9.49 -4.56
CA ALA A 67 16.17 8.65 -4.20
C ALA A 67 16.05 8.13 -2.75
N LEU A 68 15.17 7.18 -2.51
CA LEU A 68 14.95 6.57 -1.19
C LEU A 68 16.00 5.51 -0.83
N ILE A 69 16.76 5.02 -1.80
CA ILE A 69 17.88 4.10 -1.62
C ILE A 69 19.14 4.82 -2.11
N ALA A 70 20.16 4.89 -1.26
CA ALA A 70 21.41 5.61 -1.59
C ALA A 70 22.11 5.09 -2.85
N THR A 71 21.94 3.80 -3.16
CA THR A 71 22.50 3.13 -4.35
C THR A 71 21.60 3.19 -5.58
N ALA A 72 20.39 3.78 -5.47
CA ALA A 72 19.46 3.81 -6.60
C ALA A 72 19.99 4.63 -7.76
N THR A 73 20.14 4.01 -8.92
CA THR A 73 20.55 4.67 -10.17
C THR A 73 19.35 5.13 -11.01
N ASN A 74 18.17 4.55 -10.79
CA ASN A 74 16.92 4.85 -11.49
C ASN A 74 16.07 5.88 -10.75
N VAL A 75 16.66 7.03 -10.38
CA VAL A 75 15.94 8.12 -9.70
C VAL A 75 15.20 8.95 -10.75
N ARG A 76 13.88 8.97 -10.63
CA ARG A 76 13.01 9.75 -11.55
C ARG A 76 12.67 11.14 -11.03
N GLY A 77 12.90 11.40 -9.76
CA GLY A 77 12.63 12.67 -9.07
C GLY A 77 11.45 12.58 -8.11
N PHE A 78 11.50 13.46 -7.10
CA PHE A 78 10.43 13.63 -6.12
C PHE A 78 9.14 14.06 -6.82
N GLY A 79 8.02 13.39 -6.53
CA GLY A 79 6.73 13.69 -7.14
C GLY A 79 6.48 13.09 -8.53
N HIS A 80 7.44 12.35 -9.10
CA HIS A 80 7.29 11.73 -10.42
C HIS A 80 6.03 10.85 -10.52
N ASN A 81 5.75 10.03 -9.50
CA ASN A 81 4.60 9.13 -9.54
C ASN A 81 3.27 9.89 -9.52
N GLU A 82 3.18 10.98 -8.77
CA GLU A 82 2.00 11.85 -8.79
C GLU A 82 1.79 12.52 -10.14
N GLN A 83 2.86 12.97 -10.81
CA GLN A 83 2.78 13.55 -12.17
C GLN A 83 2.31 12.50 -13.19
N LEU A 84 2.84 11.28 -13.12
CA LEU A 84 2.43 10.16 -13.95
C LEU A 84 0.94 9.84 -13.81
N ILE A 85 0.46 9.77 -12.56
CA ILE A 85 -0.95 9.50 -12.27
C ILE A 85 -1.83 10.67 -12.70
N GLY A 86 -1.44 11.91 -12.43
CA GLY A 86 -2.17 13.11 -12.88
C GLY A 86 -2.37 13.11 -14.40
N ALA A 87 -1.32 12.80 -15.16
CA ALA A 87 -1.42 12.67 -16.62
C ALA A 87 -2.33 11.50 -17.04
N ALA A 88 -2.24 10.35 -16.36
CA ALA A 88 -3.08 9.19 -16.67
C ALA A 88 -4.57 9.44 -16.35
N LEU A 89 -4.87 10.29 -15.36
CA LEU A 89 -6.24 10.58 -14.91
C LEU A 89 -6.94 11.71 -15.68
N GLN A 90 -6.31 12.31 -16.69
CA GLN A 90 -6.97 13.33 -17.49
C GLN A 90 -8.27 12.80 -18.11
N GLY A 91 -9.41 13.43 -17.76
CA GLY A 91 -10.76 13.00 -18.13
C GLY A 91 -11.31 11.79 -17.37
N LEU A 92 -10.60 11.28 -16.36
CA LEU A 92 -10.98 10.11 -15.57
C LEU A 92 -10.97 10.37 -14.05
N ARG A 93 -10.63 11.59 -13.60
CA ARG A 93 -10.43 11.90 -12.18
C ARG A 93 -11.62 11.52 -11.30
N ASP A 94 -12.82 11.74 -11.76
CA ASP A 94 -14.06 11.48 -11.03
C ASP A 94 -14.41 9.98 -10.91
N LYS A 95 -13.69 9.11 -11.64
CA LYS A 95 -13.91 7.67 -11.60
C LYS A 95 -13.16 6.97 -10.48
N VAL A 96 -12.27 7.68 -9.77
CA VAL A 96 -11.39 7.08 -8.77
C VAL A 96 -11.37 7.86 -7.46
N VAL A 97 -11.19 7.13 -6.37
CA VAL A 97 -10.72 7.64 -5.10
C VAL A 97 -9.19 7.68 -5.17
N LEU A 98 -8.62 8.87 -5.11
CA LEU A 98 -7.19 9.10 -5.24
C LEU A 98 -6.56 9.36 -3.88
N ALA A 99 -5.63 8.47 -3.49
CA ALA A 99 -4.86 8.60 -2.27
C ALA A 99 -3.41 9.00 -2.55
N THR A 100 -2.90 9.97 -1.80
CA THR A 100 -1.47 10.31 -1.77
C THR A 100 -0.99 10.57 -0.36
N LYS A 101 0.32 10.76 -0.18
CA LYS A 101 0.98 10.82 1.13
C LYS A 101 2.04 11.91 1.15
N PHE A 102 2.29 12.46 2.35
CA PHE A 102 3.39 13.40 2.64
C PHE A 102 4.18 12.94 3.87
N GLY A 103 5.23 13.67 4.21
CA GLY A 103 5.96 13.50 5.46
C GLY A 103 7.30 12.81 5.33
N VAL A 104 7.59 12.23 4.16
CA VAL A 104 8.89 11.63 3.83
C VAL A 104 9.61 12.51 2.81
N LYS A 105 10.81 12.96 3.13
CA LYS A 105 11.64 13.77 2.25
C LYS A 105 12.96 13.04 1.99
N VAL A 106 13.54 13.27 0.83
CA VAL A 106 14.91 12.85 0.51
C VAL A 106 15.81 14.06 0.78
N ASN A 107 16.89 13.88 1.55
CA ASN A 107 17.82 14.95 1.75
C ASN A 107 18.65 15.22 0.47
N ASP A 108 19.10 16.46 0.28
CA ASP A 108 19.81 16.89 -0.92
C ASP A 108 21.14 16.13 -1.14
N ALA A 109 21.74 15.61 -0.07
CA ALA A 109 22.96 14.81 -0.11
C ALA A 109 22.70 13.34 -0.54
N ARG A 110 21.45 12.93 -0.80
CA ARG A 110 21.02 11.54 -1.10
C ARG A 110 21.42 10.51 -0.04
N ASN A 111 21.70 10.95 1.17
CA ASN A 111 22.28 10.13 2.25
C ASN A 111 21.22 9.67 3.27
N GLY A 112 19.94 9.83 2.98
CA GLY A 112 18.90 9.37 3.89
C GLY A 112 17.52 9.98 3.69
N ILE A 113 16.62 9.52 4.53
CA ILE A 113 15.23 9.97 4.63
C ILE A 113 15.15 11.00 5.75
N VAL A 114 14.46 12.10 5.51
CA VAL A 114 14.07 13.10 6.51
C VAL A 114 12.57 13.04 6.68
N LEU A 115 12.10 13.00 7.93
CA LEU A 115 10.67 13.06 8.26
C LEU A 115 10.32 14.51 8.58
N ASP A 116 9.17 14.98 8.10
CA ASP A 116 8.69 16.34 8.33
C ASP A 116 7.15 16.32 8.50
N GLY A 117 6.74 16.39 9.76
CA GLY A 117 5.32 16.44 10.17
C GLY A 117 4.84 17.84 10.55
N ARG A 118 5.66 18.88 10.39
CA ARG A 118 5.33 20.24 10.83
C ARG A 118 4.13 20.79 10.07
N PRO A 119 3.24 21.54 10.73
CA PRO A 119 2.04 22.13 10.12
C PRO A 119 2.27 22.86 8.81
N GLU A 120 3.35 23.65 8.72
CA GLU A 120 3.69 24.44 7.53
C GLU A 120 4.06 23.51 6.36
N TYR A 121 4.77 22.40 6.65
CA TYR A 121 5.13 21.42 5.63
C TYR A 121 3.91 20.63 5.16
N VAL A 122 3.01 20.23 6.06
CA VAL A 122 1.76 19.53 5.70
C VAL A 122 0.98 20.33 4.66
N ALA A 123 0.80 21.64 4.90
CA ALA A 123 0.10 22.53 3.97
C ALA A 123 0.83 22.68 2.62
N ALA A 124 2.14 22.91 2.66
CA ALA A 124 2.94 23.09 1.45
C ALA A 124 3.01 21.82 0.60
N ALA A 125 3.15 20.64 1.24
CA ALA A 125 3.18 19.35 0.57
C ALA A 125 1.85 19.03 -0.12
N CYS A 126 0.71 19.30 0.54
CA CYS A 126 -0.62 19.14 -0.06
C CYS A 126 -0.77 19.98 -1.33
N GLU A 127 -0.44 21.27 -1.27
CA GLU A 127 -0.49 22.16 -2.43
C GLU A 127 0.40 21.67 -3.59
N ALA A 128 1.58 21.16 -3.26
CA ALA A 128 2.48 20.61 -4.26
C ALA A 128 1.93 19.31 -4.89
N SER A 129 1.30 18.42 -4.08
CA SER A 129 0.64 17.21 -4.56
C SER A 129 -0.54 17.51 -5.46
N LEU A 130 -1.42 18.47 -5.08
CA LEU A 130 -2.54 18.92 -5.91
C LEU A 130 -2.08 19.39 -7.29
N ARG A 131 -0.99 20.20 -7.35
CA ARG A 131 -0.41 20.68 -8.62
C ARG A 131 0.14 19.52 -9.47
N ARG A 132 0.86 18.56 -8.87
CA ARG A 132 1.44 17.41 -9.61
C ARG A 132 0.36 16.46 -10.11
N LEU A 133 -0.67 16.24 -9.32
CA LEU A 133 -1.81 15.39 -9.67
C LEU A 133 -2.77 16.06 -10.66
N GLY A 134 -2.69 17.40 -10.82
CA GLY A 134 -3.60 18.14 -11.69
C GLY A 134 -5.04 18.11 -11.23
N THR A 135 -5.28 18.19 -9.92
CA THR A 135 -6.61 18.13 -9.29
C THR A 135 -6.72 19.17 -8.18
N ASP A 136 -7.93 19.62 -7.91
CA ASP A 136 -8.21 20.56 -6.82
C ASP A 136 -8.46 19.85 -5.48
N VAL A 137 -8.72 18.53 -5.49
CA VAL A 137 -9.07 17.77 -4.30
C VAL A 137 -8.36 16.41 -4.29
N ILE A 138 -7.75 16.07 -3.14
CA ILE A 138 -7.26 14.73 -2.81
C ILE A 138 -8.35 14.01 -2.02
N ASP A 139 -8.71 12.79 -2.40
CA ASP A 139 -9.76 12.05 -1.70
C ASP A 139 -9.29 11.52 -0.35
N LEU A 140 -8.07 10.96 -0.29
CA LEU A 140 -7.50 10.42 0.95
C LEU A 140 -6.03 10.85 1.08
N TYR A 141 -5.73 11.61 2.14
CA TYR A 141 -4.38 12.15 2.37
C TYR A 141 -3.75 11.52 3.59
N TYR A 142 -2.61 10.86 3.39
CA TYR A 142 -1.91 10.16 4.45
C TYR A 142 -0.71 10.94 5.00
N CYS A 143 -0.51 10.88 6.32
CA CYS A 143 0.81 11.04 6.89
C CYS A 143 1.59 9.73 6.65
N HIS A 144 2.60 9.77 5.75
CA HIS A 144 3.33 8.58 5.27
C HIS A 144 4.20 7.94 6.35
N ARG A 145 4.89 8.80 7.13
CA ARG A 145 5.64 8.44 8.33
C ARG A 145 5.56 9.59 9.32
N LEU A 146 5.45 9.27 10.60
CA LEU A 146 5.41 10.30 11.63
C LEU A 146 6.79 10.88 11.88
N ASP A 147 6.87 12.20 11.97
CA ASP A 147 8.03 12.90 12.47
C ASP A 147 8.09 12.78 14.00
N PRO A 148 9.11 12.13 14.58
CA PRO A 148 9.21 11.95 16.03
C PRO A 148 9.41 13.25 16.80
N ASN A 149 9.74 14.34 16.11
CA ASN A 149 9.99 15.65 16.71
C ASN A 149 8.73 16.55 16.72
N VAL A 150 7.62 16.10 16.12
CA VAL A 150 6.38 16.84 16.04
C VAL A 150 5.26 16.01 16.69
N PRO A 151 4.54 16.56 17.68
CA PRO A 151 3.37 15.87 18.23
C PRO A 151 2.38 15.48 17.12
N ILE A 152 1.85 14.25 17.17
CA ILE A 152 0.91 13.77 16.16
C ILE A 152 -0.33 14.67 16.06
N GLU A 153 -0.71 15.26 17.18
CA GLU A 153 -1.83 16.19 17.28
C GLU A 153 -1.64 17.42 16.40
N ASP A 154 -0.42 17.96 16.35
CA ASP A 154 -0.09 19.14 15.52
C ASP A 154 -0.13 18.78 14.03
N THR A 155 0.44 17.64 13.67
CA THR A 155 0.41 17.11 12.29
C THR A 155 -1.03 16.87 11.83
N VAL A 156 -1.83 16.17 12.65
CA VAL A 156 -3.23 15.84 12.30
C VAL A 156 -4.10 17.09 12.35
N GLY A 157 -3.83 18.02 13.26
CA GLY A 157 -4.50 19.32 13.28
C GLY A 157 -4.32 20.11 11.99
N ALA A 158 -3.09 20.13 11.44
CA ALA A 158 -2.83 20.74 10.13
C ALA A 158 -3.52 19.99 8.98
N MET A 159 -3.55 18.67 9.01
CA MET A 159 -4.30 17.87 8.03
C MET A 159 -5.80 18.16 8.09
N ALA A 160 -6.38 18.32 9.29
CA ALA A 160 -7.79 18.67 9.48
C ALA A 160 -8.15 20.04 8.89
N GLN A 161 -7.22 21.00 8.93
CA GLN A 161 -7.40 22.30 8.26
C GLN A 161 -7.52 22.15 6.73
N LEU A 162 -6.83 21.20 6.13
CA LEU A 162 -6.95 20.89 4.69
C LEU A 162 -8.33 20.31 4.34
N VAL A 163 -8.92 19.52 5.25
CA VAL A 163 -10.30 19.03 5.11
C VAL A 163 -11.28 20.19 5.18
N THR A 164 -11.13 21.07 6.17
CA THR A 164 -11.97 22.27 6.31
C THR A 164 -11.86 23.19 5.09
N ALA A 165 -10.67 23.29 4.49
CA ALA A 165 -10.43 24.08 3.28
C ALA A 165 -10.95 23.39 1.99
N GLY A 166 -11.49 22.18 2.06
CA GLY A 166 -12.01 21.43 0.92
C GLY A 166 -10.94 20.85 -0.01
N LYS A 167 -9.65 20.87 0.38
CA LYS A 167 -8.52 20.34 -0.41
C LYS A 167 -8.34 18.84 -0.25
N VAL A 168 -8.81 18.29 0.86
CA VAL A 168 -8.74 16.88 1.22
C VAL A 168 -10.11 16.41 1.69
N ARG A 169 -10.55 15.22 1.29
CA ARG A 169 -11.84 14.68 1.73
C ARG A 169 -11.73 13.85 3.00
N ALA A 170 -10.65 13.09 3.15
CA ALA A 170 -10.46 12.16 4.26
C ALA A 170 -8.98 12.04 4.63
N LEU A 171 -8.72 11.71 5.91
CA LEU A 171 -7.38 11.60 6.46
C LEU A 171 -7.00 10.15 6.70
N GLY A 172 -5.71 9.85 6.50
CA GLY A 172 -5.13 8.56 6.80
C GLY A 172 -3.79 8.67 7.50
N LEU A 173 -3.37 7.55 8.12
CA LEU A 173 -2.05 7.37 8.69
C LEU A 173 -1.37 6.16 8.07
N SER A 174 -0.05 6.06 8.18
CA SER A 174 0.69 4.90 7.70
C SER A 174 1.74 4.45 8.72
N GLU A 175 1.75 3.12 8.99
CA GLU A 175 2.74 2.47 9.87
C GLU A 175 2.79 3.07 11.29
N VAL A 176 1.65 3.17 11.94
CA VAL A 176 1.47 3.80 13.27
C VAL A 176 0.87 2.80 14.24
N GLY A 177 1.38 2.79 15.47
CA GLY A 177 0.91 1.92 16.54
C GLY A 177 -0.40 2.38 17.18
N PRO A 178 -1.05 1.49 17.98
CA PRO A 178 -2.41 1.69 18.52
C PRO A 178 -2.59 2.98 19.32
N GLU A 179 -1.61 3.35 20.14
CA GLU A 179 -1.69 4.57 20.98
C GLU A 179 -1.74 5.83 20.12
N LEU A 180 -0.82 5.93 19.16
CA LEU A 180 -0.75 7.08 18.25
C LEU A 180 -1.97 7.16 17.33
N ILE A 181 -2.54 6.01 16.93
CA ILE A 181 -3.81 5.99 16.16
C ILE A 181 -4.93 6.65 16.98
N ARG A 182 -5.08 6.28 18.27
CA ARG A 182 -6.12 6.86 19.14
C ARG A 182 -5.93 8.36 19.36
N ARG A 183 -4.70 8.79 19.61
CA ARG A 183 -4.35 10.21 19.78
C ARG A 183 -4.69 11.02 18.52
N ALA A 184 -4.30 10.53 17.36
CA ALA A 184 -4.60 11.14 16.07
C ALA A 184 -6.12 11.21 15.82
N HIS A 185 -6.82 10.09 16.06
CA HIS A 185 -8.27 10.00 15.84
C HIS A 185 -9.07 10.92 16.76
N ALA A 186 -8.55 11.22 17.96
CA ALA A 186 -9.17 12.17 18.88
C ALA A 186 -9.07 13.64 18.40
N VAL A 187 -8.09 13.98 17.55
CA VAL A 187 -7.97 15.31 16.95
C VAL A 187 -8.91 15.46 15.76
N HIS A 188 -8.91 14.46 14.88
CA HIS A 188 -9.78 14.40 13.71
C HIS A 188 -9.99 12.93 13.31
N PRO A 189 -11.20 12.52 12.91
CA PRO A 189 -11.46 11.15 12.48
C PRO A 189 -10.46 10.68 11.42
N ILE A 190 -9.73 9.60 11.72
CA ILE A 190 -8.86 8.90 10.77
C ILE A 190 -9.71 7.88 10.02
N THR A 191 -9.72 7.98 8.71
CA THR A 191 -10.53 7.17 7.81
C THR A 191 -9.86 5.85 7.47
N ALA A 192 -8.55 5.88 7.24
CA ALA A 192 -7.79 4.70 6.84
C ALA A 192 -6.42 4.64 7.50
N LEU A 193 -5.98 3.41 7.81
CA LEU A 193 -4.61 3.12 8.20
C LEU A 193 -3.94 2.29 7.10
N GLN A 194 -2.83 2.77 6.55
CA GLN A 194 -2.05 2.00 5.59
C GLN A 194 -0.86 1.33 6.29
N SER A 195 -0.84 0.00 6.31
CA SER A 195 0.25 -0.79 6.92
C SER A 195 0.58 -2.01 6.08
N GLU A 196 1.81 -2.52 6.21
CA GLU A 196 2.16 -3.79 5.59
C GLU A 196 1.36 -4.91 6.24
N TYR A 197 0.53 -5.60 5.44
CA TYR A 197 -0.25 -6.74 5.91
C TYR A 197 -0.44 -7.77 4.80
N SER A 198 -0.13 -9.01 5.11
CA SER A 198 -0.27 -10.16 4.22
C SER A 198 -0.03 -11.45 5.01
N LEU A 199 -0.18 -12.60 4.39
CA LEU A 199 0.34 -13.86 4.94
C LEU A 199 1.85 -13.78 5.28
N TRP A 200 2.61 -12.93 4.58
CA TRP A 200 4.06 -12.74 4.79
C TRP A 200 4.42 -11.78 5.92
N GLU A 201 3.48 -10.91 6.34
CA GLU A 201 3.67 -9.92 7.41
C GLU A 201 2.40 -9.77 8.24
N ARG A 202 2.47 -10.15 9.51
CA ARG A 202 1.31 -10.29 10.40
C ARG A 202 1.35 -9.37 11.64
N ARG A 203 2.34 -8.49 11.77
CA ARG A 203 2.52 -7.65 12.98
C ARG A 203 1.32 -6.75 13.31
N VAL A 204 0.56 -6.32 12.31
CA VAL A 204 -0.66 -5.52 12.55
C VAL A 204 -1.70 -6.22 13.45
N GLU A 205 -1.66 -7.55 13.50
CA GLU A 205 -2.56 -8.35 14.35
C GLU A 205 -2.27 -8.19 15.85
N GLY A 206 -1.10 -7.67 16.21
CA GLY A 206 -0.67 -7.37 17.57
C GLY A 206 -1.33 -6.12 18.21
N GLY A 207 -2.56 -5.77 17.82
CA GLY A 207 -3.32 -4.67 18.43
C GLY A 207 -3.80 -3.61 17.43
N ILE A 208 -3.12 -3.42 16.29
CA ILE A 208 -3.50 -2.42 15.28
C ILE A 208 -4.86 -2.77 14.67
N THR A 209 -5.09 -4.03 14.27
CA THR A 209 -6.37 -4.48 13.71
C THR A 209 -7.53 -4.32 14.70
N ALA A 210 -7.28 -4.57 16.00
CA ALA A 210 -8.28 -4.35 17.04
C ALA A 210 -8.63 -2.85 17.17
N THR A 211 -7.63 -1.99 17.16
CA THR A 211 -7.82 -0.53 17.21
C THR A 211 -8.55 0.01 15.98
N CYS A 212 -8.20 -0.48 14.78
CA CYS A 212 -8.91 -0.10 13.55
C CYS A 212 -10.39 -0.48 13.63
N ARG A 213 -10.71 -1.68 14.13
CA ARG A 213 -12.09 -2.15 14.32
C ARG A 213 -12.87 -1.33 15.35
N GLU A 214 -12.23 -1.01 16.48
CA GLU A 214 -12.80 -0.19 17.57
C GLU A 214 -13.18 1.22 17.05
N LEU A 215 -12.30 1.82 16.23
CA LEU A 215 -12.47 3.19 15.76
C LEU A 215 -13.13 3.28 14.37
N GLY A 216 -13.54 2.14 13.77
CA GLY A 216 -14.12 2.12 12.43
C GLY A 216 -13.16 2.62 11.34
N ILE A 217 -11.87 2.30 11.44
CA ILE A 217 -10.82 2.68 10.50
C ILE A 217 -10.61 1.54 9.50
N THR A 218 -10.66 1.82 8.21
CA THR A 218 -10.34 0.84 7.17
C THR A 218 -8.83 0.57 7.13
N LEU A 219 -8.44 -0.70 7.16
CA LEU A 219 -7.05 -1.10 6.95
C LEU A 219 -6.76 -1.17 5.44
N VAL A 220 -5.68 -0.52 5.00
CA VAL A 220 -5.21 -0.53 3.61
C VAL A 220 -3.86 -1.24 3.55
N PRO A 221 -3.83 -2.57 3.31
CA PRO A 221 -2.61 -3.34 3.21
C PRO A 221 -1.76 -2.94 2.01
N PHE A 222 -0.54 -2.44 2.24
CA PHE A 222 0.46 -2.37 1.19
C PHE A 222 1.34 -3.64 1.17
N SER A 223 2.00 -3.91 0.05
CA SER A 223 2.73 -5.16 -0.19
C SER A 223 1.91 -6.44 0.13
N PRO A 224 0.62 -6.51 -0.24
CA PRO A 224 -0.26 -7.59 0.17
C PRO A 224 0.13 -8.96 -0.41
N LEU A 225 1.01 -8.97 -1.42
CA LEU A 225 1.59 -10.17 -2.03
C LEU A 225 3.01 -10.48 -1.54
N GLY A 226 3.43 -9.94 -0.38
CA GLY A 226 4.74 -10.18 0.19
C GLY A 226 5.89 -9.82 -0.78
N ARG A 227 5.75 -8.72 -1.54
CA ARG A 227 6.75 -8.28 -2.55
C ARG A 227 7.04 -9.36 -3.59
N SER A 228 6.02 -10.03 -4.08
CA SER A 228 5.97 -11.17 -5.00
C SER A 228 6.25 -12.54 -4.37
N ALA A 229 6.61 -12.66 -3.09
CA ALA A 229 6.83 -13.96 -2.47
C ALA A 229 5.57 -14.84 -2.52
N LEU A 230 4.39 -14.27 -2.26
CA LEU A 230 3.11 -15.01 -2.23
C LEU A 230 2.52 -15.31 -3.62
N THR A 231 3.21 -14.93 -4.70
CA THR A 231 2.71 -15.22 -6.06
C THR A 231 3.15 -16.60 -6.58
N GLY A 232 4.06 -17.28 -5.85
CA GLY A 232 4.60 -18.57 -6.26
C GLY A 232 5.62 -18.52 -7.41
N VAL A 233 6.05 -17.31 -7.84
CA VAL A 233 7.03 -17.15 -8.93
C VAL A 233 8.47 -17.19 -8.45
N LEU A 234 8.74 -16.85 -7.20
CA LEU A 234 10.08 -16.85 -6.63
C LEU A 234 10.53 -18.28 -6.31
N LYS A 235 11.84 -18.52 -6.48
CA LYS A 235 12.48 -19.81 -6.20
C LYS A 235 13.62 -19.62 -5.21
N PRO A 236 13.97 -20.66 -4.43
CA PRO A 236 15.20 -20.66 -3.65
C PRO A 236 16.40 -20.35 -4.56
N GLY A 237 17.26 -19.42 -4.12
CA GLY A 237 18.43 -19.01 -4.89
C GLY A 237 18.20 -17.85 -5.87
N ASP A 238 16.97 -17.35 -6.01
CA ASP A 238 16.72 -16.14 -6.82
C ASP A 238 17.51 -14.95 -6.26
N THR A 239 18.03 -14.14 -7.17
CA THR A 239 18.75 -12.90 -6.88
C THR A 239 18.02 -11.71 -7.48
N PHE A 240 18.26 -10.52 -6.94
CA PHE A 240 17.59 -9.30 -7.34
C PHE A 240 18.60 -8.25 -7.81
N ASP A 241 18.20 -7.42 -8.78
CA ASP A 241 19.00 -6.28 -9.21
C ASP A 241 19.25 -5.31 -8.04
N SER A 242 20.42 -4.65 -8.01
CA SER A 242 20.81 -3.72 -6.94
C SER A 242 19.86 -2.54 -6.75
N ASN A 243 19.06 -2.19 -7.75
CA ASN A 243 18.01 -1.19 -7.68
C ASN A 243 16.67 -1.73 -7.19
N ASP A 244 16.56 -3.06 -7.03
CA ASP A 244 15.37 -3.69 -6.47
C ASP A 244 15.45 -3.70 -4.95
N PHE A 245 14.40 -3.24 -4.30
CA PHE A 245 14.33 -3.18 -2.83
C PHE A 245 14.58 -4.54 -2.16
N ARG A 246 14.24 -5.65 -2.84
CA ARG A 246 14.41 -7.01 -2.33
C ARG A 246 15.89 -7.39 -2.21
N ALA A 247 16.79 -6.80 -3.01
CA ALA A 247 18.22 -7.09 -2.98
C ALA A 247 18.86 -6.81 -1.59
N SER A 248 18.35 -5.80 -0.88
CA SER A 248 18.84 -5.43 0.46
C SER A 248 17.92 -5.86 1.61
N ASN A 249 16.77 -6.45 1.30
CA ASN A 249 15.79 -6.82 2.31
C ASN A 249 16.16 -8.16 2.99
N PRO A 250 16.29 -8.22 4.32
CA PRO A 250 16.73 -9.42 5.03
C PRO A 250 15.90 -10.68 4.75
N ARG A 251 14.60 -10.56 4.51
CA ARG A 251 13.71 -11.70 4.19
C ARG A 251 14.02 -12.36 2.85
N PHE A 252 14.71 -11.65 1.95
CA PHE A 252 15.07 -12.11 0.60
C PHE A 252 16.56 -12.45 0.48
N SER A 253 17.33 -12.45 1.59
CA SER A 253 18.68 -12.95 1.56
C SER A 253 18.70 -14.44 1.16
N ALA A 254 19.81 -14.90 0.58
CA ALA A 254 19.94 -16.29 0.13
C ALA A 254 19.61 -17.30 1.25
N ASP A 255 20.05 -17.00 2.49
CA ASP A 255 19.84 -17.87 3.65
C ASP A 255 18.37 -17.90 4.10
N ASN A 256 17.66 -16.81 4.00
CA ASN A 256 16.28 -16.69 4.49
C ASN A 256 15.24 -17.04 3.42
N LEU A 257 15.52 -16.74 2.14
CA LEU A 257 14.53 -16.90 1.07
C LEU A 257 14.06 -18.34 0.92
N ALA A 258 14.97 -19.31 0.98
CA ALA A 258 14.61 -20.72 0.85
C ALA A 258 13.62 -21.15 1.94
N THR A 259 13.92 -20.88 3.21
CA THR A 259 13.05 -21.17 4.36
C THR A 259 11.73 -20.43 4.26
N ASN A 260 11.77 -19.17 3.88
CA ASN A 260 10.57 -18.31 3.76
C ASN A 260 9.62 -18.76 2.64
N LEU A 261 10.13 -19.44 1.60
CA LEU A 261 9.28 -19.97 0.52
C LEU A 261 8.64 -21.34 0.85
N GLU A 262 9.04 -22.02 1.93
CA GLU A 262 8.42 -23.30 2.32
C GLU A 262 6.89 -23.20 2.50
N PRO A 263 6.32 -22.24 3.28
CA PRO A 263 4.88 -22.12 3.42
C PRO A 263 4.18 -21.66 2.12
N VAL A 264 4.92 -21.05 1.18
CA VAL A 264 4.36 -20.65 -0.13
C VAL A 264 4.05 -21.87 -1.00
N ALA A 265 4.76 -22.98 -0.82
CA ALA A 265 4.43 -24.23 -1.52
C ALA A 265 3.04 -24.74 -1.13
N ALA A 266 2.70 -24.76 0.16
CA ALA A 266 1.37 -25.17 0.64
C ALA A 266 0.26 -24.18 0.19
N LEU A 267 0.55 -22.87 0.14
CA LEU A 267 -0.34 -21.89 -0.46
C LEU A 267 -0.61 -22.19 -1.94
N ALA A 268 0.44 -22.59 -2.68
CA ALA A 268 0.34 -22.90 -4.11
C ALA A 268 -0.47 -24.19 -4.37
N GLU A 269 -0.30 -25.19 -3.54
CA GLU A 269 -1.09 -26.44 -3.59
C GLU A 269 -2.58 -26.15 -3.36
N LEU A 270 -2.92 -25.45 -2.29
CA LEU A 270 -4.31 -25.08 -2.02
C LEU A 270 -4.90 -24.20 -3.13
N ALA A 271 -4.12 -23.27 -3.68
CA ALA A 271 -4.58 -22.45 -4.80
C ALA A 271 -4.86 -23.28 -6.06
N ALA A 272 -4.02 -24.28 -6.35
CA ALA A 272 -4.23 -25.21 -7.46
C ALA A 272 -5.51 -26.03 -7.29
N ASP A 273 -5.78 -26.56 -6.09
CA ASP A 273 -7.00 -27.31 -5.77
C ASP A 273 -8.26 -26.43 -5.95
N LYS A 274 -8.14 -25.12 -5.73
CA LYS A 274 -9.22 -24.13 -5.92
C LYS A 274 -9.29 -23.58 -7.35
N GLY A 275 -8.40 -23.97 -8.25
CA GLY A 275 -8.36 -23.48 -9.62
C GLY A 275 -7.98 -22.00 -9.72
N CYS A 276 -7.23 -21.46 -8.74
CA CYS A 276 -6.79 -20.08 -8.74
C CYS A 276 -5.24 -19.99 -8.62
N ARG A 277 -4.72 -18.76 -8.68
CA ARG A 277 -3.29 -18.54 -8.47
C ARG A 277 -2.98 -18.26 -7.00
N PRO A 278 -1.74 -18.58 -6.51
CA PRO A 278 -1.36 -18.32 -5.11
C PRO A 278 -1.59 -16.87 -4.67
N GLY A 279 -1.25 -15.89 -5.53
CA GLY A 279 -1.49 -14.46 -5.24
C GLY A 279 -2.96 -14.11 -5.09
N GLN A 280 -3.85 -14.76 -5.84
CA GLN A 280 -5.31 -14.55 -5.70
C GLN A 280 -5.80 -15.10 -4.36
N LEU A 281 -5.33 -16.28 -3.95
CA LEU A 281 -5.70 -16.88 -2.68
C LEU A 281 -5.14 -16.07 -1.49
N ALA A 282 -3.92 -15.52 -1.62
CA ALA A 282 -3.34 -14.63 -0.61
C ALA A 282 -4.15 -13.33 -0.44
N LEU A 283 -4.63 -12.74 -1.53
CA LEU A 283 -5.52 -11.58 -1.48
C LEU A 283 -6.90 -11.95 -0.92
N ALA A 284 -7.46 -13.10 -1.30
CA ALA A 284 -8.73 -13.58 -0.76
C ALA A 284 -8.66 -13.81 0.76
N TRP A 285 -7.52 -14.32 1.27
CA TRP A 285 -7.27 -14.44 2.70
C TRP A 285 -7.32 -13.08 3.40
N LEU A 286 -6.73 -12.02 2.82
CA LEU A 286 -6.81 -10.65 3.37
C LEU A 286 -8.25 -10.14 3.39
N LEU A 287 -9.01 -10.35 2.29
CA LEU A 287 -10.40 -9.92 2.19
C LEU A 287 -11.34 -10.66 3.14
N ALA A 288 -10.94 -11.85 3.64
CA ALA A 288 -11.70 -12.62 4.61
C ALA A 288 -11.40 -12.25 6.07
N GLN A 289 -10.54 -11.25 6.34
CA GLN A 289 -10.25 -10.82 7.69
C GLN A 289 -11.45 -10.11 8.34
N PRO A 290 -11.64 -10.22 9.68
CA PRO A 290 -12.82 -9.68 10.38
C PRO A 290 -12.74 -8.16 10.62
N LEU A 291 -12.37 -7.38 9.61
CA LEU A 291 -12.36 -5.92 9.60
C LEU A 291 -12.43 -5.43 8.14
N ASP A 292 -12.75 -4.16 7.93
CA ASP A 292 -12.72 -3.57 6.60
C ASP A 292 -11.29 -3.45 6.07
N VAL A 293 -11.00 -4.19 5.01
CA VAL A 293 -9.67 -4.28 4.39
C VAL A 293 -9.77 -3.95 2.91
N VAL A 294 -8.88 -3.09 2.43
CA VAL A 294 -8.75 -2.76 1.00
C VAL A 294 -7.27 -2.86 0.60
N PRO A 295 -6.79 -4.06 0.19
CA PRO A 295 -5.40 -4.24 -0.25
C PRO A 295 -5.12 -3.47 -1.54
N ILE A 296 -3.89 -2.97 -1.65
CA ILE A 296 -3.39 -2.20 -2.80
C ILE A 296 -2.20 -2.90 -3.46
N PRO A 297 -2.40 -4.10 -4.07
CA PRO A 297 -1.33 -4.78 -4.78
C PRO A 297 -0.78 -3.91 -5.91
N GLY A 298 0.55 -3.72 -5.93
CA GLY A 298 1.23 -2.92 -6.95
C GLY A 298 1.56 -3.73 -8.19
N THR A 299 1.32 -3.17 -9.37
CA THR A 299 1.76 -3.75 -10.63
C THR A 299 1.88 -2.70 -11.74
N LYS A 300 2.74 -2.97 -12.73
CA LYS A 300 2.91 -2.22 -13.99
C LYS A 300 2.24 -2.91 -15.18
N ARG A 301 1.61 -4.07 -14.98
CA ARG A 301 1.12 -4.93 -16.06
C ARG A 301 -0.37 -5.22 -15.89
N ILE A 302 -1.12 -4.97 -16.95
CA ILE A 302 -2.57 -5.17 -16.95
C ILE A 302 -2.98 -6.64 -16.68
N ALA A 303 -2.17 -7.61 -17.07
CA ALA A 303 -2.43 -9.01 -16.78
C ALA A 303 -2.50 -9.27 -15.26
N TYR A 304 -1.60 -8.66 -14.49
CA TYR A 304 -1.60 -8.77 -13.04
C TYR A 304 -2.71 -7.95 -12.37
N VAL A 305 -3.14 -6.84 -12.97
CA VAL A 305 -4.36 -6.14 -12.50
C VAL A 305 -5.56 -7.08 -12.59
N ARG A 306 -5.76 -7.76 -13.73
CA ARG A 306 -6.84 -8.75 -13.91
C ARG A 306 -6.73 -9.89 -12.90
N GLU A 307 -5.53 -10.41 -12.69
CA GLU A 307 -5.27 -11.47 -11.72
C GLU A 307 -5.63 -11.02 -10.29
N ASN A 308 -5.18 -9.83 -9.88
CA ASN A 308 -5.47 -9.28 -8.55
C ASN A 308 -6.98 -9.05 -8.35
N LEU A 309 -7.68 -8.49 -9.33
CA LEU A 309 -9.13 -8.28 -9.25
C LEU A 309 -9.90 -9.57 -9.13
N ALA A 310 -9.47 -10.64 -9.80
CA ALA A 310 -10.12 -11.93 -9.73
C ALA A 310 -10.05 -12.58 -8.34
N SER A 311 -9.19 -12.10 -7.43
CA SER A 311 -9.15 -12.54 -6.03
C SER A 311 -10.47 -12.35 -5.29
N THR A 312 -11.28 -11.35 -5.70
CA THR A 312 -12.59 -11.06 -5.08
C THR A 312 -13.63 -12.16 -5.34
N SER A 313 -13.37 -13.03 -6.32
CA SER A 313 -14.23 -14.16 -6.67
C SER A 313 -13.73 -15.50 -6.15
N VAL A 314 -12.56 -15.53 -5.47
CA VAL A 314 -12.02 -16.75 -4.86
C VAL A 314 -12.78 -17.03 -3.57
N ALA A 315 -13.58 -18.09 -3.59
CA ALA A 315 -14.24 -18.56 -2.37
C ALA A 315 -13.21 -19.19 -1.42
N ILE A 316 -13.15 -18.70 -0.19
CA ILE A 316 -12.27 -19.22 0.86
C ILE A 316 -13.12 -19.52 2.11
N SER A 317 -12.99 -20.71 2.69
CA SER A 317 -13.70 -21.11 3.88
C SER A 317 -13.00 -20.64 5.15
N ILE A 318 -13.72 -20.66 6.28
CA ILE A 318 -13.14 -20.32 7.61
C ILE A 318 -11.98 -21.27 7.94
N ASP A 319 -12.11 -22.55 7.63
CA ASP A 319 -11.07 -23.55 7.86
C ASP A 319 -9.82 -23.30 7.02
N GLU A 320 -9.98 -22.90 5.76
CA GLU A 320 -8.88 -22.52 4.86
C GLU A 320 -8.20 -21.23 5.32
N VAL A 321 -8.95 -20.24 5.80
CA VAL A 321 -8.39 -19.02 6.42
C VAL A 321 -7.57 -19.39 7.64
N ALA A 322 -8.06 -20.28 8.50
CA ALA A 322 -7.35 -20.75 9.68
C ALA A 322 -6.09 -21.52 9.30
N TYR A 323 -6.18 -22.44 8.35
CA TYR A 323 -5.04 -23.21 7.84
C TYR A 323 -3.93 -22.30 7.29
N LEU A 324 -4.28 -21.34 6.42
CA LEU A 324 -3.30 -20.39 5.89
C LEU A 324 -2.71 -19.52 7.01
N SER A 325 -3.51 -19.15 7.99
CA SER A 325 -3.04 -18.36 9.14
C SER A 325 -2.04 -19.14 9.99
N ASP A 326 -2.19 -20.45 10.11
CA ASP A 326 -1.29 -21.34 10.85
C ASP A 326 0.04 -21.56 10.13
N ILE A 327 0.01 -21.92 8.84
CA ILE A 327 1.24 -22.15 8.08
C ILE A 327 2.09 -20.88 7.90
N PHE A 328 1.47 -19.70 7.94
CA PHE A 328 2.13 -18.39 7.96
C PHE A 328 2.08 -17.72 9.36
N ALA A 329 2.03 -18.50 10.43
CA ALA A 329 1.99 -17.95 11.79
C ALA A 329 3.14 -16.96 12.05
N PRO A 330 2.94 -15.94 12.91
CA PRO A 330 4.00 -15.02 13.29
C PRO A 330 5.29 -15.74 13.70
N GLY A 331 6.43 -15.32 13.15
CA GLY A 331 7.73 -15.97 13.37
C GLY A 331 8.11 -17.07 12.35
N ARG A 332 7.19 -17.51 11.49
CA ARG A 332 7.52 -18.46 10.40
C ARG A 332 8.34 -17.80 9.29
N ILE A 333 8.12 -16.53 9.03
CA ILE A 333 8.91 -15.76 8.06
C ILE A 333 10.12 -15.17 8.77
N VAL A 334 11.30 -15.68 8.43
CA VAL A 334 12.56 -15.27 9.06
C VAL A 334 13.17 -14.05 8.39
N GLY A 335 13.93 -13.27 9.15
CA GLY A 335 14.53 -12.01 8.73
C GLY A 335 13.62 -10.81 9.04
N GLU A 336 14.28 -9.68 9.30
CA GLU A 336 13.59 -8.43 9.55
C GLU A 336 12.87 -7.92 8.29
N ARG A 337 11.72 -7.27 8.50
CA ARG A 337 10.90 -6.67 7.43
C ARG A 337 11.64 -5.58 6.65
N TYR A 338 12.50 -4.86 7.35
CA TYR A 338 13.29 -3.74 6.82
C TYR A 338 14.76 -3.85 7.25
N THR A 339 15.63 -3.18 6.53
CA THR A 339 16.98 -2.87 7.03
C THR A 339 16.88 -1.98 8.26
N ALA A 340 17.91 -1.97 9.13
CA ALA A 340 17.95 -1.14 10.33
C ALA A 340 17.72 0.36 10.03
N ALA A 341 18.15 0.85 8.87
CA ALA A 341 17.94 2.24 8.46
C ALA A 341 16.46 2.54 8.19
N HIS A 342 15.74 1.67 7.47
CA HIS A 342 14.31 1.84 7.18
C HIS A 342 13.42 1.57 8.40
N ALA A 343 13.82 0.67 9.30
CA ALA A 343 13.06 0.36 10.51
C ALA A 343 12.88 1.59 11.42
N ARG A 344 13.84 2.53 11.42
CA ARG A 344 13.76 3.78 12.20
C ARG A 344 12.67 4.74 11.73
N THR A 345 12.07 4.53 10.58
CA THR A 345 11.01 5.39 10.04
C THR A 345 9.60 4.89 10.40
N VAL A 346 9.49 3.75 11.08
CA VAL A 346 8.21 3.16 11.50
C VAL A 346 7.95 3.51 12.96
N ALA A 347 6.81 4.14 13.22
CA ALA A 347 6.38 4.52 14.57
C ALA A 347 5.53 3.39 15.18
N ASN A 348 6.09 2.70 16.16
CA ASN A 348 5.40 1.64 16.91
C ASN A 348 4.69 2.19 18.14
#